data_7ac123a6a37b5633bcbb6cf8a95ef89b
#
_entry.id   7ac123a6a37b5633bcbb6cf8a95ef89b
#
_cell.length_a   1.000
_cell.length_b   1.000
_cell.length_c   1.000
_cell.angle_alpha   90.00
_cell.angle_beta   90.00
_cell.angle_gamma   90.00
#
_symmetry.space_group_name_H-M   'P 1'
#
loop_
_entity.id
_entity.type
_entity.pdbx_description
1 polymer ?
#
loop_
_entity_poly.entity_id
_entity_poly.type
_entity_poly.pdbx_seq_one_letter_code
_entity_poly.pdbx_strand_id
1 'polypeptide(L)'
;KAAKNINNKIKIMAVTITTSTENLKEIGINNSLEDQVKKLVILSHECGVHGVISSGQNIKMIRSLVGPDFYIITPGIRSDYQKGKDDQKNTISYSEFDKIAKNDNKIFCVIGRPIYQSENYLETLKNITSQ
;
A
#
# COMPACT_ATOMS: atom_id res chain seq x y z
N LYS A 1 -11.96 7.05 -16.63
CA LYS A 1 -12.70 6.64 -17.87
C LYS A 1 -11.79 6.66 -19.10
N ALA A 2 -11.04 7.76 -19.37
CA ALA A 2 -10.21 7.89 -20.59
C ALA A 2 -9.22 6.73 -20.79
N ALA A 3 -8.44 6.36 -19.78
CA ALA A 3 -7.46 5.27 -19.88
C ALA A 3 -8.10 3.91 -20.20
N LYS A 4 -9.29 3.61 -19.67
CA LYS A 4 -10.03 2.38 -19.97
C LYS A 4 -10.56 2.36 -21.42
N ASN A 5 -10.89 3.52 -21.97
CA ASN A 5 -11.36 3.63 -23.35
C ASN A 5 -10.22 3.34 -24.37
N ILE A 6 -8.96 3.65 -23.98
CA ILE A 6 -7.79 3.38 -24.83
C ILE A 6 -7.42 1.89 -24.78
N ASN A 7 -7.44 1.29 -23.59
CA ASN A 7 -7.10 -0.11 -23.41
C ASN A 7 -7.81 -0.68 -22.17
N ASN A 8 -8.74 -1.59 -22.38
CA ASN A 8 -9.52 -2.24 -21.31
C ASN A 8 -8.71 -3.21 -20.44
N LYS A 9 -7.50 -3.59 -20.87
CA LYS A 9 -6.58 -4.46 -20.09
C LYS A 9 -5.78 -3.67 -19.04
N ILE A 10 -5.72 -2.34 -19.14
CA ILE A 10 -5.01 -1.52 -18.17
C ILE A 10 -5.70 -1.60 -16.81
N LYS A 11 -4.92 -1.93 -15.76
CA LYS A 11 -5.34 -1.82 -14.37
C LYS A 11 -4.99 -0.42 -13.84
N ILE A 12 -5.98 0.28 -13.32
CA ILE A 12 -5.82 1.64 -12.79
C ILE A 12 -5.82 1.54 -11.28
N MET A 13 -4.76 2.04 -10.64
CA MET A 13 -4.63 2.13 -9.18
C MET A 13 -4.66 3.59 -8.77
N ALA A 14 -5.49 3.93 -7.79
CA ALA A 14 -5.53 5.26 -7.21
C ALA A 14 -4.61 5.32 -5.98
N VAL A 15 -3.85 6.39 -5.85
CA VAL A 15 -3.08 6.64 -4.63
C VAL A 15 -4.01 7.26 -3.58
N THR A 16 -4.01 6.74 -2.37
CA THR A 16 -4.74 7.32 -1.24
C THR A 16 -3.89 8.41 -0.56
N ILE A 17 -3.28 8.08 0.56
CA ILE A 17 -2.34 8.96 1.26
C ILE A 17 -0.95 8.29 1.23
N THR A 18 0.08 9.06 0.96
CA THR A 18 1.46 8.54 0.92
C THR A 18 1.95 8.16 2.32
N THR A 19 2.82 7.15 2.38
CA THR A 19 3.35 6.65 3.66
C THR A 19 4.21 7.66 4.43
N SER A 20 4.65 8.72 3.76
CA SER A 20 5.41 9.84 4.34
C SER A 20 4.53 10.98 4.87
N THR A 21 3.22 10.99 4.60
CA THR A 21 2.32 12.04 5.07
C THR A 21 2.02 11.86 6.56
N GLU A 22 2.32 12.89 7.35
CA GLU A 22 2.08 12.89 8.80
C GLU A 22 0.93 13.80 9.21
N ASN A 23 0.80 14.94 8.57
CA ASN A 23 -0.15 15.98 8.97
C ASN A 23 -0.97 16.47 7.77
N LEU A 24 -2.22 16.09 7.74
CA LEU A 24 -3.15 16.51 6.68
C LEU A 24 -3.61 17.97 6.84
N LYS A 25 -3.49 18.55 8.04
CA LYS A 25 -3.91 19.94 8.30
C LYS A 25 -3.05 20.94 7.55
N GLU A 26 -1.78 20.62 7.28
CA GLU A 26 -0.87 21.46 6.50
C GLU A 26 -1.36 21.70 5.06
N ILE A 27 -2.15 20.77 4.53
CA ILE A 27 -2.77 20.88 3.21
C ILE A 27 -4.28 21.17 3.29
N GLY A 28 -4.74 21.68 4.44
CA GLY A 28 -6.13 22.11 4.62
C GLY A 28 -7.14 20.99 4.86
N ILE A 29 -6.72 19.77 5.15
CA ILE A 29 -7.60 18.62 5.41
C ILE A 29 -7.72 18.42 6.92
N ASN A 30 -8.94 18.55 7.45
CA ASN A 30 -9.22 18.42 8.89
C ASN A 30 -9.58 16.99 9.35
N ASN A 31 -9.69 16.05 8.44
CA ASN A 31 -9.97 14.64 8.78
C ASN A 31 -8.76 13.99 9.46
N SER A 32 -9.02 12.95 10.24
CA SER A 32 -7.96 12.02 10.63
C SER A 32 -7.34 11.35 9.38
N LEU A 33 -6.11 10.87 9.51
CA LEU A 33 -5.44 10.14 8.40
C LEU A 33 -6.29 8.94 7.95
N GLU A 34 -6.80 8.17 8.90
CA GLU A 34 -7.63 7.00 8.65
C GLU A 34 -8.95 7.37 7.94
N ASP A 35 -9.66 8.40 8.40
CA ASP A 35 -10.91 8.81 7.76
C ASP A 35 -10.69 9.36 6.36
N GLN A 36 -9.57 10.04 6.13
CA GLN A 36 -9.23 10.51 4.81
C GLN A 36 -8.91 9.36 3.85
N VAL A 37 -8.18 8.35 4.32
CA VAL A 37 -7.93 7.13 3.54
C VAL A 37 -9.25 6.42 3.22
N LYS A 38 -10.16 6.26 4.18
CA LYS A 38 -11.51 5.66 3.96
C LYS A 38 -12.26 6.39 2.85
N LYS A 39 -12.32 7.72 2.93
CA LYS A 39 -12.99 8.56 1.91
C LYS A 39 -12.39 8.36 0.51
N LEU A 40 -11.06 8.36 0.42
CA LEU A 40 -10.37 8.20 -0.86
C LEU A 40 -10.55 6.78 -1.44
N VAL A 41 -10.59 5.74 -0.60
CA VAL A 41 -10.86 4.36 -1.00
C VAL A 41 -12.27 4.24 -1.58
N ILE A 42 -13.28 4.74 -0.87
CA ILE A 42 -14.68 4.70 -1.32
C ILE A 42 -14.82 5.44 -2.64
N LEU A 43 -14.32 6.67 -2.73
CA LEU A 43 -14.34 7.47 -3.96
C LEU A 43 -13.67 6.74 -5.13
N SER A 44 -12.51 6.11 -4.88
CA SER A 44 -11.77 5.36 -5.89
C SER A 44 -12.59 4.17 -6.41
N HIS A 45 -13.22 3.43 -5.50
CA HIS A 45 -14.09 2.30 -5.84
C HIS A 45 -15.31 2.75 -6.66
N GLU A 46 -16.00 3.80 -6.25
CA GLU A 46 -17.15 4.39 -6.97
C GLU A 46 -16.75 4.91 -8.37
N CYS A 47 -15.53 5.45 -8.51
CA CYS A 47 -14.98 5.85 -9.80
C CYS A 47 -14.61 4.65 -10.71
N GLY A 48 -14.74 3.42 -10.24
CA GLY A 48 -14.48 2.20 -10.99
C GLY A 48 -13.01 1.97 -11.32
N VAL A 49 -12.06 2.44 -10.49
CA VAL A 49 -10.65 2.02 -10.59
C VAL A 49 -10.50 0.58 -10.09
N HIS A 50 -9.39 -0.05 -10.40
CA HIS A 50 -9.21 -1.48 -10.09
C HIS A 50 -8.64 -1.72 -8.69
N GLY A 51 -8.05 -0.70 -8.07
CA GLY A 51 -7.44 -0.82 -6.76
C GLY A 51 -6.87 0.49 -6.26
N VAL A 52 -6.23 0.42 -5.10
CA VAL A 52 -5.57 1.56 -4.46
C VAL A 52 -4.14 1.22 -4.06
N ILE A 53 -3.33 2.29 -3.94
CA ILE A 53 -2.02 2.26 -3.30
C ILE A 53 -2.20 2.89 -1.93
N SER A 54 -1.92 2.14 -0.87
CA SER A 54 -2.10 2.56 0.52
C SER A 54 -1.13 1.87 1.46
N SER A 55 -0.90 2.45 2.66
CA SER A 55 -0.08 1.83 3.71
C SER A 55 -0.62 0.47 4.13
N GLY A 56 0.27 -0.44 4.51
CA GLY A 56 -0.07 -1.77 5.02
C GLY A 56 -0.96 -1.77 6.26
N GLN A 57 -0.88 -0.73 7.08
CA GLN A 57 -1.75 -0.55 8.25
C GLN A 57 -3.23 -0.46 7.87
N ASN A 58 -3.55 -0.03 6.66
CA ASN A 58 -4.91 0.18 6.19
C ASN A 58 -5.54 -1.05 5.50
N ILE A 59 -4.79 -2.12 5.24
CA ILE A 59 -5.25 -3.27 4.44
C ILE A 59 -6.58 -3.83 4.95
N LYS A 60 -6.68 -4.12 6.24
CA LYS A 60 -7.89 -4.69 6.83
C LYS A 60 -9.11 -3.77 6.68
N MET A 61 -8.91 -2.49 6.96
CA MET A 61 -9.95 -1.47 6.81
C MET A 61 -10.37 -1.34 5.33
N ILE A 62 -9.43 -1.26 4.40
CA ILE A 62 -9.73 -1.18 2.97
C ILE A 62 -10.52 -2.41 2.53
N ARG A 63 -10.07 -3.60 2.90
CA ARG A 63 -10.74 -4.85 2.51
C ARG A 63 -12.18 -4.94 3.01
N SER A 64 -12.45 -4.39 4.20
CA SER A 64 -13.84 -4.34 4.73
C SER A 64 -14.76 -3.38 3.97
N LEU A 65 -14.20 -2.40 3.24
CA LEU A 65 -14.98 -1.39 2.50
C LEU A 65 -15.29 -1.81 1.05
N VAL A 66 -14.37 -2.52 0.39
CA VAL A 66 -14.43 -2.70 -1.08
C VAL A 66 -14.45 -4.16 -1.56
N GLY A 67 -14.41 -5.13 -0.66
CA GLY A 67 -14.48 -6.55 -0.99
C GLY A 67 -13.20 -7.15 -1.61
N PRO A 68 -13.24 -8.44 -2.02
CA PRO A 68 -12.04 -9.22 -2.34
C PRO A 68 -11.45 -8.97 -3.73
N ASP A 69 -12.22 -8.45 -4.67
CA ASP A 69 -11.75 -8.28 -6.07
C ASP A 69 -10.94 -7.01 -6.30
N PHE A 70 -10.91 -6.11 -5.32
CA PHE A 70 -10.22 -4.84 -5.41
C PHE A 70 -8.74 -5.00 -5.06
N TYR A 71 -7.84 -4.49 -5.90
CA TYR A 71 -6.39 -4.56 -5.68
C TYR A 71 -5.95 -3.61 -4.58
N ILE A 72 -5.08 -4.08 -3.70
CA ILE A 72 -4.41 -3.26 -2.69
C ILE A 72 -2.90 -3.39 -2.92
N ILE A 73 -2.25 -2.28 -3.26
CA ILE A 73 -0.81 -2.22 -3.45
C ILE A 73 -0.21 -1.47 -2.28
N THR A 74 0.69 -2.12 -1.55
CA THR A 74 1.19 -1.63 -0.26
C THR A 74 2.68 -1.32 -0.34
N PRO A 75 3.06 -0.05 -0.44
CA PRO A 75 4.44 0.39 -0.21
C PRO A 75 4.75 0.49 1.28
N GLY A 76 6.03 0.72 1.61
CA GLY A 76 6.45 0.92 2.99
C GLY A 76 6.64 -0.38 3.76
N ILE A 77 6.89 -1.50 3.06
CA ILE A 77 7.26 -2.76 3.70
C ILE A 77 8.75 -2.71 4.06
N ARG A 78 9.07 -3.13 5.28
CA ARG A 78 10.43 -3.18 5.82
C ARG A 78 10.76 -4.57 6.33
N SER A 79 12.04 -4.91 6.34
CA SER A 79 12.50 -6.06 7.12
C SER A 79 12.24 -5.80 8.61
N ASP A 80 12.04 -6.87 9.39
CA ASP A 80 11.77 -6.73 10.83
C ASP A 80 12.88 -5.96 11.56
N TYR A 81 14.12 -5.98 11.03
CA TYR A 81 15.29 -5.25 11.57
C TYR A 81 15.37 -3.77 11.16
N GLN A 82 14.60 -3.31 10.17
CA GLN A 82 14.69 -1.96 9.60
C GLN A 82 13.47 -1.09 9.92
N LYS A 83 12.48 -1.62 10.61
CA LYS A 83 11.26 -0.89 10.98
C LYS A 83 11.62 0.34 11.83
N GLY A 84 11.21 1.52 11.40
CA GLY A 84 11.41 2.78 12.14
C GLY A 84 12.75 3.49 11.91
N LYS A 85 13.58 3.05 10.96
CA LYS A 85 14.91 3.67 10.69
C LYS A 85 14.91 4.70 9.56
N ASP A 86 13.79 4.94 8.90
CA ASP A 86 13.69 5.90 7.80
C ASP A 86 12.53 6.91 7.98
N ASP A 87 12.36 7.80 6.99
CA ASP A 87 11.36 8.86 6.95
C ASP A 87 9.90 8.38 6.84
N GLN A 88 9.69 7.08 6.62
CA GLN A 88 8.34 6.51 6.48
C GLN A 88 7.84 5.96 7.81
N LYS A 89 6.92 6.67 8.44
CA LYS A 89 6.32 6.27 9.73
C LYS A 89 5.18 5.25 9.58
N ASN A 90 4.47 5.29 8.45
CA ASN A 90 3.35 4.39 8.19
C ASN A 90 3.82 3.10 7.49
N THR A 91 4.74 2.38 8.13
CA THR A 91 5.34 1.13 7.63
C THR A 91 4.87 -0.06 8.45
N ILE A 92 4.87 -1.24 7.80
CA ILE A 92 4.71 -2.54 8.48
C ILE A 92 5.90 -3.44 8.14
N SER A 93 6.16 -4.45 8.96
CA SER A 93 7.16 -5.45 8.64
C SER A 93 6.66 -6.43 7.58
N TYR A 94 7.60 -7.15 6.93
CA TYR A 94 7.24 -8.18 5.97
C TYR A 94 6.43 -9.31 6.63
N SER A 95 6.79 -9.73 7.83
CA SER A 95 6.06 -10.76 8.59
C SER A 95 4.63 -10.32 8.96
N GLU A 96 4.43 -9.05 9.30
CA GLU A 96 3.09 -8.49 9.51
C GLU A 96 2.28 -8.46 8.21
N PHE A 97 2.91 -8.07 7.09
CA PHE A 97 2.28 -8.07 5.77
C PHE A 97 1.86 -9.48 5.36
N ASP A 98 2.76 -10.47 5.46
CA ASP A 98 2.46 -11.85 5.07
C ASP A 98 1.26 -12.41 5.85
N LYS A 99 1.21 -12.21 7.15
CA LYS A 99 0.06 -12.63 7.99
C LYS A 99 -1.28 -12.07 7.52
N ILE A 100 -1.28 -10.83 6.98
CA ILE A 100 -2.49 -10.16 6.51
C ILE A 100 -2.85 -10.59 5.09
N ALA A 101 -1.86 -10.75 4.22
CA ALA A 101 -2.03 -10.91 2.78
C ALA A 101 -2.01 -12.37 2.29
N LYS A 102 -1.53 -13.32 3.12
CA LYS A 102 -1.26 -14.72 2.76
C LYS A 102 -2.34 -15.42 1.93
N ASN A 103 -3.61 -15.12 2.19
CA ASN A 103 -4.74 -15.77 1.52
C ASN A 103 -5.49 -14.82 0.57
N ASP A 104 -4.89 -13.69 0.20
CA ASP A 104 -5.51 -12.68 -0.65
C ASP A 104 -4.62 -12.36 -1.85
N ASN A 105 -4.97 -12.93 -3.01
CA ASN A 105 -4.21 -12.78 -4.25
C ASN A 105 -4.39 -11.40 -4.93
N LYS A 106 -5.07 -10.45 -4.29
CA LYS A 106 -5.24 -9.07 -4.73
C LYS A 106 -4.47 -8.07 -3.88
N ILE A 107 -3.70 -8.55 -2.89
CA ILE A 107 -2.85 -7.70 -2.07
C ILE A 107 -1.39 -7.91 -2.47
N PHE A 108 -0.69 -6.82 -2.77
CA PHE A 108 0.69 -6.82 -3.22
C PHE A 108 1.53 -5.87 -2.38
N CYS A 109 2.76 -6.27 -2.07
CA CYS A 109 3.74 -5.39 -1.45
C CYS A 109 4.65 -4.74 -2.49
N VAL A 110 5.14 -3.54 -2.16
CA VAL A 110 6.21 -2.85 -2.89
C VAL A 110 7.37 -2.62 -1.95
N ILE A 111 8.51 -3.24 -2.27
CA ILE A 111 9.74 -3.15 -1.49
C ILE A 111 10.81 -2.51 -2.39
N GLY A 112 11.25 -1.32 -2.04
CA GLY A 112 12.23 -0.54 -2.79
C GLY A 112 13.56 -0.45 -2.05
N ARG A 113 13.72 0.60 -1.25
CA ARG A 113 14.97 0.94 -0.54
C ARG A 113 15.64 -0.23 0.18
N PRO A 114 14.94 -1.09 0.91
CA PRO A 114 15.57 -2.25 1.55
C PRO A 114 16.32 -3.17 0.60
N ILE A 115 15.92 -3.22 -0.67
CA ILE A 115 16.57 -4.05 -1.69
C ILE A 115 17.70 -3.26 -2.37
N TYR A 116 17.39 -2.13 -3.02
CA TYR A 116 18.35 -1.46 -3.88
C TYR A 116 19.45 -0.70 -3.12
N GLN A 117 19.28 -0.42 -1.82
CA GLN A 117 20.31 0.14 -0.95
C GLN A 117 21.11 -0.92 -0.17
N SER A 118 20.79 -2.19 -0.34
CA SER A 118 21.53 -3.28 0.27
C SER A 118 22.83 -3.53 -0.49
N GLU A 119 23.94 -3.75 0.23
CA GLU A 119 25.22 -4.18 -0.35
C GLU A 119 25.09 -5.55 -1.04
N ASN A 120 24.22 -6.42 -0.53
CA ASN A 120 23.92 -7.71 -1.11
C ASN A 120 22.40 -7.85 -1.38
N TYR A 121 21.93 -7.23 -2.47
CA TYR A 121 20.51 -7.20 -2.82
C TYR A 121 19.91 -8.60 -3.09
N LEU A 122 20.71 -9.55 -3.60
CA LEU A 122 20.25 -10.92 -3.86
C LEU A 122 19.97 -11.68 -2.56
N GLU A 123 20.83 -11.54 -1.56
CA GLU A 123 20.61 -12.13 -0.25
C GLU A 123 19.42 -11.50 0.46
N THR A 124 19.32 -10.18 0.39
CA THR A 124 18.17 -9.44 0.93
C THR A 124 16.86 -9.91 0.30
N LEU A 125 16.84 -10.08 -1.02
CA LEU A 125 15.66 -10.58 -1.73
C LEU A 125 15.28 -11.99 -1.29
N LYS A 126 16.27 -12.91 -1.19
CA LYS A 126 16.05 -14.27 -0.70
C LYS A 126 15.48 -14.26 0.71
N ASN A 127 16.03 -13.46 1.61
CA ASN A 127 15.55 -13.37 3.00
C ASN A 127 14.13 -12.84 3.10
N ILE A 128 13.71 -11.96 2.18
CA ILE A 128 12.33 -11.46 2.12
C ILE A 128 11.38 -12.53 1.57
N THR A 129 11.80 -13.33 0.59
CA THR A 129 10.93 -14.29 -0.11
C THR A 129 10.90 -15.68 0.52
N SER A 130 11.80 -15.99 1.46
CA SER A 130 11.91 -17.28 2.14
C SER A 130 11.24 -17.34 3.51
N GLN A 131 10.57 -16.27 3.91
CA GLN A 131 9.72 -16.20 5.10
C GLN A 131 8.28 -16.53 4.71
#